data_284879c550fc3385f928c3940a25e700
#
_entry.id   284879c550fc3385f928c3940a25e700
#
_cell.length_a   1.000
_cell.length_b   1.000
_cell.length_c   1.000
_cell.angle_alpha   90.00
_cell.angle_beta   90.00
_cell.angle_gamma   90.00
#
_symmetry.space_group_name_H-M   'P 1'
#
loop_
_entity.id
_entity.type
_entity.pdbx_description
1 polymer ?
#
loop_
_entity_poly.entity_id
_entity_poly.type
_entity_poly.pdbx_seq_one_letter_code
_entity_poly.pdbx_strand_id
1 'polypeptide(L)'
;MKHILPILTLTTLAAAASAQSAAAAGLSYNRAGLSYNTDAGAGDNGYSLSVEALVGSSNVWVGASAGLDTKGEDEVTVGYLFKNVVAGIDATAFVGSNDGYGIIARRSLNEVVAGLEGRIVWGQEGGSNDNSFVYELAYNVNSKYQVAVSIADANGVAEETSVTVRYNF
;
A
#
# COMPACT_ATOMS: atom_id res chain seq x y z
N MET A 1 -8.19 -15.96 17.87
CA MET A 1 -8.75 -14.64 18.19
C MET A 1 -7.85 -13.46 17.81
N LYS A 2 -6.61 -13.68 17.37
CA LYS A 2 -5.67 -12.59 17.00
C LYS A 2 -6.04 -11.81 15.72
N HIS A 3 -6.83 -12.41 14.82
CA HIS A 3 -7.16 -11.82 13.52
C HIS A 3 -8.48 -11.03 13.46
N ILE A 4 -9.23 -10.95 14.56
CA ILE A 4 -10.52 -10.22 14.58
C ILE A 4 -10.33 -8.71 14.65
N LEU A 5 -9.29 -8.25 15.37
CA LEU A 5 -9.03 -6.83 15.58
C LEU A 5 -8.63 -6.10 14.27
N PRO A 6 -7.67 -6.61 13.46
CA PRO A 6 -7.30 -5.99 12.19
C PRO A 6 -8.45 -6.04 11.17
N ILE A 7 -9.25 -7.10 11.13
CA ILE A 7 -10.42 -7.18 10.23
C ILE A 7 -11.46 -6.13 10.62
N LEU A 8 -11.69 -5.91 11.91
CA LEU A 8 -12.61 -4.88 12.39
C LEU A 8 -12.09 -3.46 12.07
N THR A 9 -10.76 -3.25 12.19
CA THR A 9 -10.12 -1.98 11.85
C THR A 9 -10.20 -1.72 10.33
N LEU A 10 -9.99 -2.75 9.51
CA LEU A 10 -10.14 -2.67 8.06
C LEU A 10 -11.56 -2.25 7.65
N THR A 11 -12.59 -2.84 8.25
CA THR A 11 -14.00 -2.53 7.91
C THR A 11 -14.41 -1.13 8.36
N THR A 12 -13.94 -0.65 9.50
CA THR A 12 -14.24 0.71 9.98
C THR A 12 -13.48 1.79 9.19
N LEU A 13 -12.24 1.53 8.75
CA LEU A 13 -11.51 2.42 7.87
C LEU A 13 -12.19 2.54 6.49
N ALA A 14 -12.61 1.43 5.91
CA ALA A 14 -13.33 1.43 4.63
C ALA A 14 -14.64 2.22 4.70
N ALA A 15 -15.37 2.13 5.80
CA ALA A 15 -16.61 2.87 6.01
C ALA A 15 -16.40 4.38 6.18
N ALA A 16 -15.31 4.80 6.82
CA ALA A 16 -14.98 6.22 7.00
C ALA A 16 -14.48 6.90 5.71
N ALA A 17 -13.89 6.12 4.80
CA ALA A 17 -13.33 6.61 3.53
C ALA A 17 -14.36 6.68 2.39
N SER A 18 -15.53 6.04 2.51
CA SER A 18 -16.55 5.96 1.45
C SER A 18 -17.23 7.29 1.05
N ALA A 19 -16.88 8.39 1.73
CA ALA A 19 -17.45 9.71 1.47
C ALA A 19 -16.72 10.55 0.39
N GLN A 20 -15.61 10.04 -0.18
CA GLN A 20 -14.87 10.78 -1.21
C GLN A 20 -15.16 10.22 -2.61
N SER A 21 -15.72 11.07 -3.46
CA SER A 21 -16.02 10.78 -4.86
C SER A 21 -14.77 10.37 -5.63
N ALA A 22 -14.89 9.35 -6.48
CA ALA A 22 -13.86 8.88 -7.39
C ALA A 22 -13.22 10.06 -8.17
N ALA A 23 -11.98 10.37 -7.87
CA ALA A 23 -11.22 11.34 -8.63
C ALA A 23 -10.94 10.78 -10.03
N ALA A 24 -11.35 11.52 -11.06
CA ALA A 24 -11.04 11.19 -12.43
C ALA A 24 -9.52 11.24 -12.65
N ALA A 25 -8.95 10.19 -13.23
CA ALA A 25 -7.62 10.10 -13.83
C ALA A 25 -6.40 10.49 -12.96
N GLY A 26 -6.54 10.55 -11.63
CA GLY A 26 -5.46 10.83 -10.68
C GLY A 26 -5.11 9.61 -9.82
N LEU A 27 -4.07 9.77 -8.99
CA LEU A 27 -3.72 8.75 -7.98
C LEU A 27 -4.87 8.56 -7.00
N SER A 28 -5.34 7.32 -6.82
CA SER A 28 -6.32 7.00 -5.78
C SER A 28 -5.60 6.72 -4.46
N TYR A 29 -6.11 7.32 -3.39
CA TYR A 29 -5.59 7.11 -2.02
C TYR A 29 -6.55 6.30 -1.15
N ASN A 30 -7.76 6.05 -1.65
CA ASN A 30 -8.78 5.27 -0.96
C ASN A 30 -8.93 3.96 -1.71
N ARG A 31 -8.31 2.90 -1.20
CA ARG A 31 -8.30 1.62 -1.88
C ARG A 31 -8.19 0.44 -0.92
N ALA A 32 -8.79 -0.66 -1.30
CA ALA A 32 -8.64 -1.95 -0.64
C ALA A 32 -8.04 -2.94 -1.64
N GLY A 33 -7.13 -3.79 -1.19
CA GLY A 33 -6.39 -4.72 -2.03
C GLY A 33 -6.37 -6.14 -1.47
N LEU A 34 -6.36 -7.11 -2.39
CA LEU A 34 -6.04 -8.50 -2.14
C LEU A 34 -4.76 -8.81 -2.91
N SER A 35 -3.73 -9.26 -2.20
CA SER A 35 -2.44 -9.61 -2.78
C SER A 35 -2.19 -11.10 -2.66
N TYR A 36 -1.53 -11.67 -3.67
CA TYR A 36 -0.88 -12.95 -3.61
C TYR A 36 0.63 -12.73 -3.64
N ASN A 37 1.30 -13.18 -2.61
CA ASN A 37 2.72 -12.97 -2.36
C ASN A 37 3.46 -14.28 -2.61
N THR A 38 4.62 -14.19 -3.26
CA THR A 38 5.53 -15.31 -3.47
C THR A 38 6.88 -14.96 -2.86
N ASP A 39 7.35 -15.76 -1.93
CA ASP A 39 8.68 -15.61 -1.33
C ASP A 39 9.73 -16.25 -2.24
N ALA A 40 10.79 -15.52 -2.57
CA ALA A 40 11.87 -16.02 -3.42
C ALA A 40 12.80 -17.01 -2.71
N GLY A 41 12.80 -17.04 -1.37
CA GLY A 41 13.76 -17.82 -0.56
C GLY A 41 13.21 -19.06 0.12
N ALA A 42 11.98 -19.02 0.61
CA ALA A 42 11.43 -20.07 1.47
C ALA A 42 10.29 -20.88 0.82
N GLY A 43 9.80 -20.50 -0.34
CA GLY A 43 8.68 -21.17 -1.03
C GLY A 43 7.34 -21.01 -0.33
N ASP A 44 7.24 -20.06 0.57
CA ASP A 44 6.04 -19.77 1.35
C ASP A 44 5.20 -18.71 0.66
N ASN A 45 4.26 -19.16 -0.14
CA ASN A 45 3.30 -18.28 -0.78
C ASN A 45 2.14 -17.96 0.16
N GLY A 46 1.60 -16.74 0.09
CA GLY A 46 0.52 -16.32 0.96
C GLY A 46 -0.40 -15.27 0.35
N TYR A 47 -1.51 -15.03 1.03
CA TYR A 47 -2.44 -13.98 0.69
C TYR A 47 -2.44 -12.91 1.77
N SER A 48 -2.58 -11.66 1.37
CA SER A 48 -2.78 -10.54 2.29
C SER A 48 -3.90 -9.62 1.83
N LEU A 49 -4.55 -8.99 2.80
CA LEU A 49 -5.51 -7.92 2.59
C LEU A 49 -4.88 -6.61 3.00
N SER A 50 -5.17 -5.55 2.27
CA SER A 50 -4.75 -4.20 2.61
C SER A 50 -5.87 -3.21 2.41
N VAL A 51 -5.85 -2.14 3.18
CA VAL A 51 -6.67 -0.95 2.95
C VAL A 51 -5.84 0.28 3.22
N GLU A 52 -6.00 1.29 2.40
CA GLU A 52 -5.43 2.61 2.62
C GLU A 52 -6.45 3.69 2.27
N ALA A 53 -6.44 4.78 3.04
CA ALA A 53 -7.37 5.87 2.86
C ALA A 53 -6.83 7.21 3.39
N LEU A 54 -7.35 8.31 2.85
CA LEU A 54 -7.24 9.63 3.47
C LEU A 54 -8.38 9.84 4.47
N VAL A 55 -8.07 10.44 5.59
CA VAL A 55 -9.07 10.77 6.62
C VAL A 55 -9.83 12.03 6.21
N GLY A 56 -11.05 11.86 5.75
CA GLY A 56 -11.89 12.95 5.27
C GLY A 56 -11.24 13.72 4.12
N SER A 57 -11.23 15.06 4.20
CA SER A 57 -10.58 15.95 3.23
C SER A 57 -9.15 16.34 3.65
N SER A 58 -8.60 15.70 4.69
CA SER A 58 -7.26 16.01 5.18
C SER A 58 -6.19 15.30 4.32
N ASN A 59 -4.93 15.63 4.61
CA ASN A 59 -3.78 14.90 4.09
C ASN A 59 -3.30 13.78 5.05
N VAL A 60 -4.05 13.50 6.10
CA VAL A 60 -3.76 12.37 6.99
C VAL A 60 -4.11 11.10 6.24
N TRP A 61 -3.11 10.25 6.06
CA TRP A 61 -3.23 8.95 5.42
C TRP A 61 -3.19 7.85 6.48
N VAL A 62 -4.01 6.84 6.28
CA VAL A 62 -4.05 5.66 7.14
C VAL A 62 -4.00 4.42 6.27
N GLY A 63 -3.30 3.40 6.75
CA GLY A 63 -3.19 2.11 6.12
C GLY A 63 -3.35 0.99 7.13
N ALA A 64 -3.80 -0.16 6.67
CA ALA A 64 -3.75 -1.41 7.43
C ALA A 64 -3.55 -2.57 6.47
N SER A 65 -2.82 -3.57 6.91
CA SER A 65 -2.63 -4.84 6.21
C SER A 65 -2.79 -6.02 7.17
N ALA A 66 -3.21 -7.15 6.63
CA ALA A 66 -3.34 -8.40 7.38
C ALA A 66 -3.01 -9.58 6.49
N GLY A 67 -2.15 -10.48 6.97
CA GLY A 67 -1.94 -11.78 6.36
C GLY A 67 -3.18 -12.67 6.54
N LEU A 68 -3.61 -13.34 5.48
CA LEU A 68 -4.73 -14.29 5.52
C LEU A 68 -4.26 -15.71 5.89
N ASP A 69 -2.98 -15.96 5.81
CA ASP A 69 -2.31 -17.15 6.29
C ASP A 69 -1.56 -16.88 7.60
N THR A 70 -1.01 -17.91 8.19
CA THR A 70 -0.38 -17.83 9.53
C THR A 70 0.95 -17.08 9.56
N LYS A 71 1.40 -16.52 8.44
CA LYS A 71 2.74 -15.95 8.27
C LYS A 71 2.75 -14.44 8.00
N GLY A 72 1.62 -13.85 7.58
CA GLY A 72 1.54 -12.41 7.38
C GLY A 72 1.46 -11.66 8.71
N GLU A 73 2.26 -10.64 8.88
CA GLU A 73 2.14 -9.73 10.01
C GLU A 73 1.01 -8.72 9.77
N ASP A 74 0.22 -8.52 10.83
CA ASP A 74 -0.81 -7.50 10.83
C ASP A 74 -0.15 -6.15 11.14
N GLU A 75 -0.38 -5.16 10.30
CA GLU A 75 0.17 -3.83 10.47
C GLU A 75 -0.91 -2.75 10.36
N VAL A 76 -0.78 -1.70 11.15
CA VAL A 76 -1.54 -0.45 11.01
C VAL A 76 -0.54 0.68 10.86
N THR A 77 -0.77 1.54 9.88
CA THR A 77 0.10 2.66 9.56
C THR A 77 -0.67 3.97 9.58
N VAL A 78 -0.01 5.04 10.01
CA VAL A 78 -0.54 6.40 9.95
C VAL A 78 0.53 7.29 9.31
N GLY A 79 0.12 8.16 8.42
CA GLY A 79 1.05 9.02 7.71
C GLY A 79 0.45 10.37 7.30
N TYR A 80 1.29 11.18 6.69
CA TYR A 80 0.89 12.47 6.13
C TYR A 80 1.30 12.55 4.66
N LEU A 81 0.34 12.88 3.81
CA LEU A 81 0.51 13.00 2.36
C LEU A 81 0.94 14.42 1.96
N PHE A 82 2.05 14.50 1.28
CA PHE A 82 2.56 15.69 0.61
C PHE A 82 2.33 15.54 -0.90
N LYS A 83 1.42 16.33 -1.46
CA LYS A 83 1.08 16.25 -2.89
C LYS A 83 2.06 17.05 -3.73
N ASN A 84 2.42 16.52 -4.90
CA ASN A 84 3.22 17.17 -5.90
C ASN A 84 4.53 17.78 -5.37
N VAL A 85 5.25 16.99 -4.58
CA VAL A 85 6.52 17.43 -3.95
C VAL A 85 7.54 17.81 -5.00
N VAL A 86 7.70 16.97 -6.04
CA VAL A 86 8.58 17.23 -7.17
C VAL A 86 8.10 16.44 -8.40
N ALA A 87 8.06 17.07 -9.57
CA ALA A 87 7.77 16.42 -10.86
C ALA A 87 6.52 15.50 -10.85
N GLY A 88 5.45 15.90 -10.17
CA GLY A 88 4.22 15.12 -10.08
C GLY A 88 4.29 13.92 -9.13
N ILE A 89 5.34 13.84 -8.30
CA ILE A 89 5.46 12.82 -7.27
C ILE A 89 4.72 13.27 -6.02
N ASP A 90 3.84 12.42 -5.52
CA ASP A 90 3.24 12.54 -4.20
C ASP A 90 4.05 11.69 -3.21
N ALA A 91 4.32 12.22 -2.02
CA ALA A 91 5.06 11.54 -0.97
C ALA A 91 4.21 11.39 0.29
N THR A 92 4.22 10.22 0.92
CA THR A 92 3.59 9.99 2.23
C THR A 92 4.67 9.55 3.21
N ALA A 93 4.90 10.32 4.26
CA ALA A 93 5.71 9.87 5.38
C ALA A 93 4.78 9.15 6.37
N PHE A 94 5.19 7.98 6.88
CA PHE A 94 4.35 7.16 7.76
C PHE A 94 5.12 6.55 8.92
N VAL A 95 4.37 6.14 9.94
CA VAL A 95 4.80 5.29 11.06
C VAL A 95 3.85 4.10 11.16
N GLY A 96 4.37 2.94 11.52
CA GLY A 96 3.63 1.69 11.66
C GLY A 96 3.50 1.23 13.11
N SER A 97 2.56 0.31 13.35
CA SER A 97 2.31 -0.29 14.67
C SER A 97 3.45 -1.17 15.19
N ASN A 98 4.36 -1.59 14.31
CA ASN A 98 5.53 -2.41 14.64
C ASN A 98 6.79 -1.54 14.82
N ASP A 99 6.63 -0.28 15.28
CA ASP A 99 7.70 0.70 15.43
C ASP A 99 8.44 1.02 14.11
N GLY A 100 7.89 0.58 12.98
CA GLY A 100 8.40 0.85 11.66
C GLY A 100 8.07 2.28 11.22
N TYR A 101 8.87 2.84 10.32
CA TYR A 101 8.61 4.11 9.67
C TYR A 101 9.13 4.12 8.24
N GLY A 102 8.62 5.03 7.42
CA GLY A 102 9.06 5.08 6.05
C GLY A 102 8.44 6.20 5.22
N ILE A 103 8.69 6.10 3.92
CA ILE A 103 8.19 7.03 2.92
C ILE A 103 7.63 6.22 1.75
N ILE A 104 6.44 6.62 1.30
CA ILE A 104 5.83 6.13 0.06
C ILE A 104 5.93 7.25 -0.96
N ALA A 105 6.57 7.00 -2.09
CA ALA A 105 6.56 7.90 -3.25
C ALA A 105 5.65 7.31 -4.33
N ARG A 106 4.73 8.11 -4.88
CA ARG A 106 3.78 7.70 -5.92
C ARG A 106 3.75 8.70 -7.04
N ARG A 107 3.66 8.21 -8.28
CA ARG A 107 3.52 9.03 -9.46
C ARG A 107 2.57 8.41 -10.46
N SER A 108 1.69 9.22 -11.04
CA SER A 108 0.99 8.84 -12.26
C SER A 108 1.98 8.84 -13.43
N LEU A 109 1.96 7.78 -14.21
CA LEU A 109 2.78 7.60 -15.43
C LEU A 109 1.89 7.64 -16.68
N ASN A 110 0.79 8.40 -16.62
CA ASN A 110 -0.17 8.54 -17.72
C ASN A 110 0.47 9.06 -19.02
N GLU A 111 1.60 9.76 -18.93
CA GLU A 111 2.39 10.21 -20.08
C GLU A 111 3.07 9.06 -20.83
N VAL A 112 3.27 7.92 -20.18
CA VAL A 112 3.85 6.70 -20.78
C VAL A 112 2.74 5.76 -21.23
N VAL A 113 1.83 5.41 -20.31
CA VAL A 113 0.65 4.57 -20.56
C VAL A 113 -0.50 5.12 -19.73
N ALA A 114 -1.63 5.38 -20.37
CA ALA A 114 -2.83 5.85 -19.68
C ALA A 114 -3.26 4.82 -18.60
N GLY A 115 -3.46 5.30 -17.39
CA GLY A 115 -3.82 4.47 -16.24
C GLY A 115 -2.64 3.82 -15.50
N LEU A 116 -1.40 4.04 -15.93
CA LEU A 116 -0.23 3.51 -15.24
C LEU A 116 0.15 4.38 -14.03
N GLU A 117 0.54 3.73 -12.96
CA GLU A 117 1.05 4.34 -11.71
C GLU A 117 2.33 3.63 -11.28
N GLY A 118 3.34 4.39 -10.87
CA GLY A 118 4.53 3.90 -10.19
C GLY A 118 4.46 4.22 -8.70
N ARG A 119 4.89 3.28 -7.87
CA ARG A 119 5.00 3.44 -6.41
C ARG A 119 6.31 2.86 -5.92
N ILE A 120 6.99 3.58 -5.06
CA ILE A 120 8.15 3.10 -4.31
C ILE A 120 7.86 3.31 -2.84
N VAL A 121 8.06 2.28 -2.04
CA VAL A 121 8.02 2.35 -0.59
C VAL A 121 9.43 2.11 -0.08
N TRP A 122 9.93 3.01 0.72
CA TRP A 122 11.08 2.79 1.57
C TRP A 122 10.62 2.68 3.00
N GLY A 123 11.07 1.67 3.72
CA GLY A 123 10.74 1.47 5.11
C GLY A 123 11.92 0.97 5.91
N GLN A 124 11.87 1.23 7.20
CA GLN A 124 12.75 0.66 8.20
C GLN A 124 11.89 0.07 9.30
N GLU A 125 12.13 -1.18 9.64
CA GLU A 125 11.45 -1.87 10.72
C GLU A 125 12.01 -1.43 12.08
N GLY A 126 11.14 -1.29 13.06
CA GLY A 126 11.52 -0.85 14.40
C GLY A 126 12.49 -1.82 15.07
N GLY A 127 13.58 -1.29 15.58
CA GLY A 127 14.61 -2.08 16.29
C GLY A 127 15.61 -2.81 15.39
N SER A 128 15.46 -2.76 14.08
CA SER A 128 16.43 -3.27 13.11
C SER A 128 17.13 -2.11 12.39
N ASN A 129 18.32 -2.37 11.85
CA ASN A 129 19.01 -1.45 10.94
C ASN A 129 18.70 -1.83 9.46
N ASP A 130 17.76 -2.73 9.25
CA ASP A 130 17.45 -3.24 7.92
C ASP A 130 16.49 -2.28 7.22
N ASN A 131 16.85 -1.90 6.01
CA ASN A 131 16.02 -1.10 5.14
C ASN A 131 15.34 -2.01 4.12
N SER A 132 14.06 -1.80 3.88
CA SER A 132 13.32 -2.45 2.82
C SER A 132 12.87 -1.46 1.76
N PHE A 133 12.82 -1.93 0.52
CA PHE A 133 12.24 -1.22 -0.60
C PHE A 133 11.17 -2.08 -1.24
N VAL A 134 10.04 -1.47 -1.58
CA VAL A 134 9.03 -2.10 -2.43
C VAL A 134 8.86 -1.24 -3.68
N TYR A 135 9.07 -1.84 -4.83
CA TYR A 135 8.86 -1.23 -6.14
C TYR A 135 7.58 -1.79 -6.74
N GLU A 136 6.68 -0.93 -7.15
CA GLU A 136 5.39 -1.36 -7.66
C GLU A 136 5.03 -0.61 -8.94
N LEU A 137 4.50 -1.36 -9.90
CA LEU A 137 3.80 -0.83 -11.05
C LEU A 137 2.34 -1.27 -10.98
N ALA A 138 1.43 -0.32 -11.11
CA ALA A 138 0.00 -0.57 -11.05
C ALA A 138 -0.70 -0.01 -12.29
N TYR A 139 -1.71 -0.73 -12.77
CA TYR A 139 -2.51 -0.34 -13.92
C TYR A 139 -3.98 -0.23 -13.54
N ASN A 140 -4.57 0.94 -13.76
CA ASN A 140 -5.99 1.19 -13.56
C ASN A 140 -6.78 0.58 -14.73
N VAL A 141 -7.41 -0.56 -14.51
CA VAL A 141 -8.31 -1.21 -15.48
C VAL A 141 -9.52 -0.31 -15.78
N ASN A 142 -10.00 0.36 -14.74
CA ASN A 142 -11.03 1.41 -14.81
C ASN A 142 -10.94 2.29 -13.53
N SER A 143 -11.90 3.18 -13.32
CA SER A 143 -11.91 4.06 -12.14
C SER A 143 -12.00 3.34 -10.80
N LYS A 144 -12.49 2.09 -10.78
CA LYS A 144 -12.71 1.30 -9.56
C LYS A 144 -11.70 0.19 -9.34
N TYR A 145 -11.13 -0.36 -10.41
CA TYR A 145 -10.25 -1.53 -10.31
C TYR A 145 -8.86 -1.24 -10.83
N GLN A 146 -7.88 -1.68 -10.06
CA GLN A 146 -6.46 -1.58 -10.37
C GLN A 146 -5.80 -2.95 -10.18
N VAL A 147 -4.85 -3.30 -11.02
CA VAL A 147 -3.96 -4.46 -10.87
C VAL A 147 -2.55 -3.93 -10.68
N ALA A 148 -1.83 -4.49 -9.73
CA ALA A 148 -0.45 -4.11 -9.44
C ALA A 148 0.46 -5.34 -9.38
N VAL A 149 1.73 -5.13 -9.71
CA VAL A 149 2.82 -6.06 -9.48
C VAL A 149 3.88 -5.33 -8.68
N SER A 150 4.39 -5.96 -7.62
CA SER A 150 5.47 -5.40 -6.82
C SER A 150 6.58 -6.40 -6.56
N ILE A 151 7.75 -5.87 -6.30
CA ILE A 151 8.93 -6.58 -5.85
C ILE A 151 9.41 -5.91 -4.57
N ALA A 152 9.50 -6.67 -3.50
CA ALA A 152 10.11 -6.24 -2.25
C ALA A 152 11.56 -6.68 -2.22
N ASP A 153 12.40 -5.81 -1.69
CA ASP A 153 13.84 -5.96 -1.59
C ASP A 153 14.25 -5.56 -0.17
N ALA A 154 14.89 -6.46 0.55
CA ALA A 154 15.52 -6.15 1.81
C ALA A 154 17.03 -6.29 1.66
N ASN A 155 17.78 -5.25 2.05
CA ASN A 155 19.24 -5.21 1.99
C ASN A 155 19.85 -5.51 0.59
N GLY A 156 19.12 -5.20 -0.49
CA GLY A 156 19.58 -5.38 -1.88
C GLY A 156 19.37 -6.80 -2.43
N VAL A 157 18.58 -7.62 -1.77
CA VAL A 157 18.18 -8.96 -2.24
C VAL A 157 16.68 -9.00 -2.40
N ALA A 158 16.19 -9.31 -3.61
CA ALA A 158 14.76 -9.47 -3.84
C ALA A 158 14.22 -10.66 -3.04
N GLU A 159 13.32 -10.38 -2.10
CA GLU A 159 12.79 -11.39 -1.19
C GLU A 159 11.38 -11.81 -1.55
N GLU A 160 10.57 -10.90 -2.06
CA GLU A 160 9.15 -11.17 -2.33
C GLU A 160 8.69 -10.52 -3.64
N THR A 161 7.86 -11.23 -4.37
CA THR A 161 7.11 -10.68 -5.50
C THR A 161 5.61 -10.82 -5.21
N SER A 162 4.83 -9.78 -5.47
CA SER A 162 3.40 -9.86 -5.27
C SER A 162 2.58 -9.39 -6.48
N VAL A 163 1.39 -9.97 -6.61
CA VAL A 163 0.35 -9.51 -7.53
C VAL A 163 -0.85 -9.10 -6.71
N THR A 164 -1.32 -7.87 -6.91
CA THR A 164 -2.41 -7.28 -6.14
C THR A 164 -3.55 -6.86 -7.04
N VAL A 165 -4.77 -7.19 -6.66
CA VAL A 165 -5.99 -6.60 -7.22
C VAL A 165 -6.55 -5.62 -6.19
N ARG A 166 -6.86 -4.38 -6.64
CA ARG A 166 -7.36 -3.31 -5.78
C ARG A 166 -8.69 -2.79 -6.25
N TYR A 167 -9.51 -2.40 -5.29
CA TYR A 167 -10.73 -1.65 -5.46
C TYR A 167 -10.54 -0.24 -4.93
N ASN A 168 -10.76 0.76 -5.77
CA ASN A 168 -10.74 2.19 -5.44
C ASN A 168 -12.16 2.64 -5.05
N PHE A 169 -12.31 3.34 -3.93
CA PHE A 169 -13.62 3.78 -3.41
C PHE A 169 -13.62 5.24 -2.98
#